data_412825eb6b078812939bc7569cf69814
#
_entry.id   412825eb6b078812939bc7569cf69814
#
_cell.length_a   1.000
_cell.length_b   1.000
_cell.length_c   1.000
_cell.angle_alpha   90.00
_cell.angle_beta   90.00
_cell.angle_gamma   90.00
#
_symmetry.space_group_name_H-M   'P 1'
#
loop_
_entity.id
_entity.type
_entity.pdbx_description
1 polymer ?
#
loop_
_entity_poly.entity_id
_entity_poly.type
_entity_poly.pdbx_seq_one_letter_code
_entity_poly.pdbx_strand_id
1 'polypeptide(L)'
;MKKYDAIIIGFGKGGKTLAADLANHGWNVAVVERSTGMYGGTCINIGCIPTKALVHYAQVTGYRRPSTFEQHAEEFKQAILAKEKLTSLLREKNFKNLDDRETVTVYTGEASFRSPYEIVVKTDTDSFLLEGEKIFINTGATTIIPTICGIEDNPYVYTSTSIMELEKLPRHLVIVGGGYIGLEFASMFAGFGSKVTILEAGEVFIPREDRDIADSVKSTLEKKGITIHLNTVVQTIEQDAERATVICRNAISGDTLRLDAEAVLLATGRKPNTESLNLQAAGIRTTNRGAIEVDSKLRTNIPNIWAIGDVHGGLQFTYLSLDDYRIIREELFGNGFRSLDDREAVAYSVGPCRVERDASP
;
A
#
# COMPACT_ATOMS: atom_id res chain seq x y z
N MET A 1 -18.95 -28.00 2.87
CA MET A 1 -18.28 -27.37 1.71
C MET A 1 -19.31 -26.52 0.98
N LYS A 2 -19.05 -25.23 0.76
CA LYS A 2 -19.93 -24.34 -0.01
C LYS A 2 -19.32 -24.12 -1.38
N LYS A 3 -20.16 -24.09 -2.43
CA LYS A 3 -19.73 -23.97 -3.83
C LYS A 3 -20.07 -22.60 -4.38
N TYR A 4 -19.14 -22.04 -5.19
CA TYR A 4 -19.24 -20.74 -5.81
C TYR A 4 -18.75 -20.79 -7.26
N ASP A 5 -19.34 -20.00 -8.14
CA ASP A 5 -18.82 -19.80 -9.51
C ASP A 5 -17.48 -19.06 -9.46
N ALA A 6 -17.33 -18.15 -8.49
CA ALA A 6 -16.07 -17.45 -8.28
C ALA A 6 -15.73 -17.24 -6.79
N ILE A 7 -14.44 -17.35 -6.45
CA ILE A 7 -13.89 -16.93 -5.16
C ILE A 7 -12.88 -15.81 -5.40
N ILE A 8 -13.04 -14.69 -4.69
CA ILE A 8 -12.12 -13.57 -4.73
C ILE A 8 -11.42 -13.46 -3.37
N ILE A 9 -10.09 -13.57 -3.38
CA ILE A 9 -9.28 -13.47 -2.16
C ILE A 9 -8.70 -12.06 -2.07
N GLY A 10 -9.19 -11.26 -1.13
CA GLY A 10 -8.86 -9.85 -0.93
C GLY A 10 -9.93 -8.90 -1.45
N PHE A 11 -10.19 -7.84 -0.68
CA PHE A 11 -11.21 -6.83 -0.95
C PHE A 11 -10.65 -5.58 -1.66
N GLY A 12 -9.54 -5.73 -2.41
CA GLY A 12 -8.87 -4.67 -3.15
C GLY A 12 -9.70 -4.10 -4.30
N LYS A 13 -9.20 -3.03 -4.94
CA LYS A 13 -9.95 -2.29 -5.98
C LYS A 13 -10.37 -3.18 -7.15
N GLY A 14 -9.47 -4.02 -7.68
CA GLY A 14 -9.79 -4.93 -8.79
C GLY A 14 -10.75 -6.02 -8.36
N GLY A 15 -10.46 -6.71 -7.25
CA GLY A 15 -11.26 -7.83 -6.75
C GLY A 15 -12.70 -7.45 -6.41
N LYS A 16 -12.91 -6.37 -5.63
CA LYS A 16 -14.27 -5.93 -5.29
C LYS A 16 -15.08 -5.45 -6.50
N THR A 17 -14.39 -4.85 -7.49
CA THR A 17 -15.06 -4.41 -8.73
C THR A 17 -15.44 -5.61 -9.57
N LEU A 18 -14.56 -6.62 -9.66
CA LEU A 18 -14.85 -7.88 -10.33
C LEU A 18 -15.99 -8.63 -9.62
N ALA A 19 -15.98 -8.73 -8.29
CA ALA A 19 -17.05 -9.37 -7.52
C ALA A 19 -18.43 -8.79 -7.85
N ALA A 20 -18.53 -7.45 -7.85
CA ALA A 20 -19.77 -6.77 -8.17
C ALA A 20 -20.23 -7.00 -9.63
N ASP A 21 -19.28 -7.08 -10.57
CA ASP A 21 -19.57 -7.30 -11.98
C ASP A 21 -20.01 -8.75 -12.24
N LEU A 22 -19.31 -9.73 -11.65
CA LEU A 22 -19.69 -11.15 -11.69
C LEU A 22 -21.10 -11.39 -11.12
N ALA A 23 -21.42 -10.75 -9.98
CA ALA A 23 -22.74 -10.81 -9.39
C ALA A 23 -23.83 -10.21 -10.32
N ASN A 24 -23.53 -9.11 -11.02
CA ASN A 24 -24.43 -8.55 -12.02
C ASN A 24 -24.67 -9.49 -13.22
N HIS A 25 -23.75 -10.41 -13.50
CA HIS A 25 -23.89 -11.48 -14.49
C HIS A 25 -24.53 -12.73 -13.92
N GLY A 26 -25.05 -12.69 -12.69
CA GLY A 26 -25.76 -13.79 -12.07
C GLY A 26 -24.87 -14.87 -11.42
N TRP A 27 -23.56 -14.62 -11.28
CA TRP A 27 -22.65 -15.55 -10.64
C TRP A 27 -22.79 -15.51 -9.12
N ASN A 28 -22.66 -16.69 -8.51
CA ASN A 28 -22.55 -16.85 -7.07
C ASN A 28 -21.08 -16.66 -6.63
N VAL A 29 -20.80 -15.59 -5.90
CA VAL A 29 -19.44 -15.11 -5.62
C VAL A 29 -19.14 -15.12 -4.12
N ALA A 30 -18.02 -15.73 -3.73
CA ALA A 30 -17.44 -15.55 -2.40
C ALA A 30 -16.34 -14.48 -2.46
N VAL A 31 -16.36 -13.55 -1.52
CA VAL A 31 -15.27 -12.58 -1.31
C VAL A 31 -14.67 -12.81 0.06
N VAL A 32 -13.37 -13.05 0.15
CA VAL A 32 -12.68 -13.32 1.42
C VAL A 32 -11.74 -12.16 1.73
N GLU A 33 -11.94 -11.53 2.89
CA GLU A 33 -11.05 -10.48 3.40
C GLU A 33 -10.62 -10.82 4.83
N ARG A 34 -9.33 -10.73 5.11
CA ARG A 34 -8.80 -11.14 6.42
C ARG A 34 -9.16 -10.21 7.58
N SER A 35 -9.54 -8.97 7.30
CA SER A 35 -9.78 -7.95 8.33
C SER A 35 -10.96 -7.05 8.00
N THR A 36 -11.86 -6.86 8.95
CA THR A 36 -12.95 -5.87 8.85
C THR A 36 -12.42 -4.45 8.60
N GLY A 37 -11.21 -4.14 9.08
CA GLY A 37 -10.53 -2.88 8.85
C GLY A 37 -10.06 -2.66 7.41
N MET A 38 -10.12 -3.69 6.54
CA MET A 38 -9.58 -3.64 5.19
C MET A 38 -10.63 -3.73 4.07
N TYR A 39 -11.92 -3.70 4.38
CA TYR A 39 -12.95 -3.63 3.34
C TYR A 39 -12.76 -2.42 2.43
N GLY A 40 -12.62 -2.65 1.14
CA GLY A 40 -12.24 -1.64 0.15
C GLY A 40 -10.77 -1.66 -0.25
N GLY A 41 -9.94 -2.43 0.47
CA GLY A 41 -8.51 -2.63 0.19
C GLY A 41 -7.60 -1.47 0.60
N THR A 42 -6.34 -1.56 0.23
CA THR A 42 -5.25 -0.64 0.59
C THR A 42 -5.59 0.82 0.31
N CYS A 43 -6.13 1.14 -0.87
CA CYS A 43 -6.41 2.52 -1.28
C CYS A 43 -7.38 3.25 -0.33
N ILE A 44 -8.43 2.57 0.14
CA ILE A 44 -9.45 3.14 1.03
C ILE A 44 -8.90 3.30 2.45
N ASN A 45 -8.18 2.28 2.94
CA ASN A 45 -7.93 2.12 4.37
C ASN A 45 -6.54 2.60 4.81
N ILE A 46 -5.51 2.31 4.04
CA ILE A 46 -4.10 2.51 4.44
C ILE A 46 -3.20 3.08 3.33
N GLY A 47 -3.79 3.55 2.22
CA GLY A 47 -3.04 4.09 1.07
C GLY A 47 -3.59 5.44 0.61
N CYS A 48 -4.08 5.50 -0.63
CA CYS A 48 -4.40 6.75 -1.33
C CYS A 48 -5.32 7.70 -0.55
N ILE A 49 -6.45 7.20 -0.06
CA ILE A 49 -7.48 8.05 0.56
C ILE A 49 -7.00 8.67 1.88
N PRO A 50 -6.54 7.88 2.87
CA PRO A 50 -6.05 8.46 4.12
C PRO A 50 -4.84 9.37 3.90
N THR A 51 -3.89 8.99 3.04
CA THR A 51 -2.71 9.81 2.76
C THR A 51 -3.09 11.14 2.12
N LYS A 52 -3.95 11.12 1.08
CA LYS A 52 -4.39 12.38 0.41
C LYS A 52 -5.23 13.25 1.31
N ALA A 53 -6.03 12.69 2.21
CA ALA A 53 -6.73 13.46 3.24
C ALA A 53 -5.74 14.20 4.15
N LEU A 54 -4.73 13.49 4.67
CA LEU A 54 -3.72 14.09 5.55
C LEU A 54 -2.85 15.12 4.81
N VAL A 55 -2.46 14.87 3.55
CA VAL A 55 -1.75 15.84 2.71
C VAL A 55 -2.58 17.12 2.53
N HIS A 56 -3.89 16.98 2.27
CA HIS A 56 -4.78 18.14 2.17
C HIS A 56 -4.82 18.95 3.47
N TYR A 57 -5.01 18.30 4.61
CA TYR A 57 -5.01 18.98 5.92
C TYR A 57 -3.65 19.62 6.25
N ALA A 58 -2.53 18.97 5.90
CA ALA A 58 -1.20 19.57 6.06
C ALA A 58 -1.04 20.85 5.23
N GLN A 59 -1.59 20.89 4.02
CA GLN A 59 -1.62 22.13 3.20
C GLN A 59 -2.48 23.22 3.85
N VAL A 60 -3.67 22.87 4.35
CA VAL A 60 -4.56 23.80 5.05
C VAL A 60 -3.87 24.37 6.28
N THR A 61 -3.18 23.54 7.07
CA THR A 61 -2.37 23.97 8.21
C THR A 61 -1.29 24.97 7.79
N GLY A 62 -0.60 24.70 6.69
CA GLY A 62 0.39 25.63 6.14
C GLY A 62 -0.19 27.00 5.76
N TYR A 63 -1.45 27.07 5.27
CA TYR A 63 -2.14 28.35 5.02
C TYR A 63 -2.57 29.06 6.31
N ARG A 64 -2.97 28.32 7.35
CA ARG A 64 -3.34 28.88 8.67
C ARG A 64 -2.15 29.43 9.44
N ARG A 65 -0.93 28.97 9.14
CA ARG A 65 0.34 29.39 9.73
C ARG A 65 0.33 29.38 11.27
N PRO A 66 0.14 28.22 11.91
CA PRO A 66 0.24 28.12 13.37
C PRO A 66 1.58 28.70 13.85
N SER A 67 1.58 29.38 14.97
CA SER A 67 2.77 30.08 15.51
C SER A 67 3.57 29.23 16.50
N THR A 68 2.94 28.17 17.06
CA THR A 68 3.58 27.25 18.01
C THR A 68 3.44 25.80 17.58
N PHE A 69 4.33 24.94 18.07
CA PHE A 69 4.26 23.51 17.80
C PHE A 69 2.97 22.88 18.37
N GLU A 70 2.49 23.36 19.48
CA GLU A 70 1.25 22.88 20.12
C GLU A 70 0.02 23.16 19.23
N GLN A 71 -0.01 24.28 18.54
CA GLN A 71 -1.04 24.59 17.54
C GLN A 71 -0.95 23.67 16.33
N HIS A 72 0.26 23.39 15.84
CA HIS A 72 0.50 22.41 14.78
C HIS A 72 0.04 21.00 15.19
N ALA A 73 0.33 20.60 16.44
CA ALA A 73 -0.08 19.30 16.98
C ALA A 73 -1.61 19.18 17.09
N GLU A 74 -2.33 20.26 17.44
CA GLU A 74 -3.80 20.25 17.45
C GLU A 74 -4.37 20.13 16.02
N GLU A 75 -3.83 20.85 15.02
CA GLU A 75 -4.24 20.72 13.64
C GLU A 75 -4.00 19.28 13.11
N PHE A 76 -2.87 18.66 13.46
CA PHE A 76 -2.58 17.27 13.14
C PHE A 76 -3.62 16.31 13.76
N LYS A 77 -3.94 16.47 15.03
CA LYS A 77 -4.95 15.66 15.72
C LYS A 77 -6.32 15.76 15.04
N GLN A 78 -6.74 16.97 14.66
CA GLN A 78 -8.00 17.17 13.92
C GLN A 78 -7.96 16.51 12.54
N ALA A 79 -6.81 16.53 11.85
CA ALA A 79 -6.61 15.86 10.58
C ALA A 79 -6.73 14.33 10.70
N ILE A 80 -6.14 13.74 11.75
CA ILE A 80 -6.27 12.30 12.04
C ILE A 80 -7.74 11.91 12.24
N LEU A 81 -8.48 12.65 13.09
CA LEU A 81 -9.91 12.38 13.32
C LEU A 81 -10.75 12.49 12.04
N ALA A 82 -10.49 13.50 11.22
CA ALA A 82 -11.19 13.68 9.96
C ALA A 82 -10.87 12.56 8.95
N LYS A 83 -9.60 12.13 8.86
CA LYS A 83 -9.16 10.99 8.07
C LYS A 83 -9.87 9.70 8.51
N GLU A 84 -9.95 9.44 9.82
CA GLU A 84 -10.61 8.24 10.36
C GLU A 84 -12.11 8.20 10.03
N LYS A 85 -12.79 9.33 10.21
CA LYS A 85 -14.20 9.47 9.83
C LYS A 85 -14.41 9.17 8.35
N LEU A 86 -13.57 9.71 7.47
CA LEU A 86 -13.65 9.49 6.03
C LEU A 86 -13.41 8.03 5.67
N THR A 87 -12.34 7.42 6.18
CA THR A 87 -11.98 6.04 5.86
C THR A 87 -13.02 5.04 6.38
N SER A 88 -13.55 5.25 7.59
CA SER A 88 -14.60 4.41 8.16
C SER A 88 -15.89 4.45 7.35
N LEU A 89 -16.33 5.65 6.93
CA LEU A 89 -17.50 5.82 6.06
C LEU A 89 -17.32 5.09 4.72
N LEU A 90 -16.15 5.24 4.09
CA LEU A 90 -15.87 4.61 2.81
C LEU A 90 -15.72 3.09 2.94
N ARG A 91 -15.16 2.60 4.03
CA ARG A 91 -15.06 1.16 4.35
C ARG A 91 -16.42 0.51 4.46
N GLU A 92 -17.32 1.11 5.25
CA GLU A 92 -18.70 0.64 5.41
C GLU A 92 -19.44 0.63 4.06
N LYS A 93 -19.33 1.71 3.28
CA LYS A 93 -19.95 1.79 1.96
C LYS A 93 -19.42 0.71 1.01
N ASN A 94 -18.12 0.41 1.04
CA ASN A 94 -17.53 -0.65 0.22
C ASN A 94 -18.02 -2.03 0.65
N PHE A 95 -18.12 -2.29 1.95
CA PHE A 95 -18.66 -3.54 2.48
C PHE A 95 -20.10 -3.75 2.02
N LYS A 96 -21.00 -2.81 2.32
CA LYS A 96 -22.42 -2.86 1.94
C LYS A 96 -22.65 -3.03 0.43
N ASN A 97 -21.82 -2.41 -0.40
CA ASN A 97 -21.94 -2.53 -1.86
C ASN A 97 -21.78 -3.98 -2.37
N LEU A 98 -21.12 -4.85 -1.61
CA LEU A 98 -21.03 -6.27 -1.92
C LEU A 98 -21.98 -7.13 -1.06
N ASP A 99 -22.04 -6.88 0.23
CA ASP A 99 -22.81 -7.68 1.19
C ASP A 99 -24.33 -7.59 0.96
N ASP A 100 -24.81 -6.44 0.47
CA ASP A 100 -26.23 -6.24 0.12
C ASP A 100 -26.67 -6.99 -1.17
N ARG A 101 -25.76 -7.72 -1.85
CA ARG A 101 -26.08 -8.47 -3.08
C ARG A 101 -26.41 -9.91 -2.76
N GLU A 102 -27.56 -10.39 -3.22
CA GLU A 102 -28.04 -11.76 -2.92
C GLU A 102 -27.07 -12.87 -3.38
N THR A 103 -26.31 -12.62 -4.45
CA THR A 103 -25.36 -13.60 -5.02
C THR A 103 -23.93 -13.41 -4.54
N VAL A 104 -23.68 -12.51 -3.57
CA VAL A 104 -22.34 -12.32 -2.98
C VAL A 104 -22.36 -12.72 -1.52
N THR A 105 -21.38 -13.52 -1.11
CA THR A 105 -21.12 -13.81 0.29
C THR A 105 -19.76 -13.26 0.69
N VAL A 106 -19.71 -12.36 1.66
CA VAL A 106 -18.46 -11.84 2.21
C VAL A 106 -18.05 -12.66 3.44
N TYR A 107 -16.83 -13.19 3.40
CA TYR A 107 -16.20 -13.88 4.53
C TYR A 107 -15.10 -13.01 5.11
N THR A 108 -15.12 -12.83 6.44
CA THR A 108 -14.00 -12.22 7.16
C THR A 108 -13.15 -13.33 7.78
N GLY A 109 -11.95 -13.50 7.22
CA GLY A 109 -11.02 -14.54 7.67
C GLY A 109 -9.83 -14.68 6.74
N GLU A 110 -8.84 -15.41 7.18
CA GLU A 110 -7.64 -15.68 6.39
C GLU A 110 -7.88 -16.83 5.41
N ALA A 111 -7.65 -16.56 4.13
CA ALA A 111 -7.79 -17.52 3.06
C ALA A 111 -6.47 -18.25 2.78
N SER A 112 -6.55 -19.56 2.55
CA SER A 112 -5.41 -20.35 2.07
C SER A 112 -5.88 -21.44 1.11
N PHE A 113 -5.06 -21.76 0.11
CA PHE A 113 -5.33 -22.85 -0.82
C PHE A 113 -5.17 -24.22 -0.13
N ARG A 114 -6.12 -25.09 -0.40
CA ARG A 114 -6.04 -26.53 -0.11
C ARG A 114 -5.81 -27.34 -1.41
N SER A 115 -6.33 -26.86 -2.52
CA SER A 115 -6.18 -27.40 -3.87
C SER A 115 -6.41 -26.28 -4.90
N PRO A 116 -6.27 -26.52 -6.22
CA PRO A 116 -6.59 -25.52 -7.26
C PRO A 116 -8.03 -25.01 -7.26
N TYR A 117 -8.96 -25.68 -6.59
CA TYR A 117 -10.38 -25.34 -6.55
C TYR A 117 -10.89 -25.08 -5.12
N GLU A 118 -10.10 -25.41 -4.10
CA GLU A 118 -10.54 -25.36 -2.70
C GLU A 118 -9.77 -24.31 -1.91
N ILE A 119 -10.53 -23.46 -1.22
CA ILE A 119 -10.01 -22.43 -0.31
C ILE A 119 -10.52 -22.75 1.11
N VAL A 120 -9.59 -22.81 2.05
CA VAL A 120 -9.90 -22.80 3.49
C VAL A 120 -9.92 -21.34 3.93
N VAL A 121 -11.02 -20.93 4.56
CA VAL A 121 -11.14 -19.61 5.20
C VAL A 121 -11.17 -19.84 6.71
N LYS A 122 -10.15 -19.35 7.40
CA LYS A 122 -10.02 -19.44 8.86
C LYS A 122 -10.42 -18.10 9.46
N THR A 123 -11.47 -18.11 10.30
CA THR A 123 -11.90 -16.98 11.12
C THR A 123 -11.39 -17.14 12.55
N ASP A 124 -11.69 -16.21 13.44
CA ASP A 124 -11.31 -16.30 14.85
C ASP A 124 -11.99 -17.48 15.57
N THR A 125 -13.18 -17.91 15.12
CA THR A 125 -13.99 -18.94 15.78
C THR A 125 -14.17 -20.19 14.94
N ASP A 126 -14.13 -20.09 13.61
CA ASP A 126 -14.54 -21.14 12.69
C ASP A 126 -13.55 -21.34 11.53
N SER A 127 -13.77 -22.42 10.80
CA SER A 127 -13.06 -22.67 9.55
C SER A 127 -14.06 -23.15 8.49
N PHE A 128 -14.04 -22.50 7.33
CA PHE A 128 -14.91 -22.82 6.19
C PHE A 128 -14.11 -23.40 5.05
N LEU A 129 -14.63 -24.44 4.42
CA LEU A 129 -14.11 -24.95 3.16
C LEU A 129 -15.02 -24.49 2.02
N LEU A 130 -14.44 -23.70 1.11
CA LEU A 130 -15.10 -23.17 -0.08
C LEU A 130 -14.53 -23.84 -1.33
N GLU A 131 -15.40 -24.19 -2.28
CA GLU A 131 -15.03 -24.68 -3.61
C GLU A 131 -15.42 -23.63 -4.64
N GLY A 132 -14.47 -23.22 -5.51
CA GLY A 132 -14.69 -22.23 -6.56
C GLY A 132 -14.31 -22.78 -7.94
N GLU A 133 -15.17 -22.55 -8.95
CA GLU A 133 -14.83 -22.86 -10.33
C GLU A 133 -13.71 -21.96 -10.84
N LYS A 134 -13.72 -20.67 -10.46
CA LYS A 134 -12.69 -19.67 -10.74
C LYS A 134 -12.23 -18.99 -9.48
N ILE A 135 -10.93 -18.71 -9.37
CA ILE A 135 -10.34 -18.07 -8.19
C ILE A 135 -9.52 -16.86 -8.64
N PHE A 136 -9.74 -15.73 -7.97
CA PHE A 136 -9.08 -14.47 -8.26
C PHE A 136 -8.34 -13.97 -7.01
N ILE A 137 -7.01 -13.88 -7.09
CA ILE A 137 -6.16 -13.48 -5.98
C ILE A 137 -5.92 -11.97 -6.07
N ASN A 138 -6.41 -11.20 -5.09
CA ASN A 138 -6.27 -9.73 -5.02
C ASN A 138 -5.78 -9.29 -3.64
N THR A 139 -4.85 -10.04 -3.06
CA THR A 139 -4.32 -9.80 -1.70
C THR A 139 -3.35 -8.62 -1.62
N GLY A 140 -2.95 -8.06 -2.75
CA GLY A 140 -2.12 -6.87 -2.82
C GLY A 140 -0.69 -7.08 -2.34
N ALA A 141 -0.14 -6.05 -1.69
CA ALA A 141 1.22 -6.04 -1.18
C ALA A 141 1.28 -5.52 0.26
N THR A 142 2.33 -5.87 0.99
CA THR A 142 2.62 -5.41 2.35
C THR A 142 3.98 -4.69 2.40
N THR A 143 4.22 -3.91 3.46
CA THR A 143 5.50 -3.21 3.67
C THR A 143 6.62 -4.22 3.89
N ILE A 144 7.78 -3.98 3.28
CA ILE A 144 9.00 -4.72 3.59
C ILE A 144 9.56 -4.17 4.91
N ILE A 145 9.71 -5.04 5.90
CA ILE A 145 10.43 -4.73 7.13
C ILE A 145 11.88 -5.16 6.92
N PRO A 146 12.85 -4.22 6.89
CA PRO A 146 14.25 -4.56 6.68
C PRO A 146 14.83 -5.22 7.93
N THR A 147 15.89 -6.03 7.73
CA THR A 147 16.64 -6.63 8.85
C THR A 147 17.61 -5.58 9.41
N ILE A 148 17.13 -4.68 10.24
CA ILE A 148 17.90 -3.66 10.95
C ILE A 148 17.74 -3.93 12.45
N CYS A 149 18.86 -3.93 13.19
CA CYS A 149 18.83 -4.13 14.62
C CYS A 149 18.00 -3.05 15.32
N GLY A 150 17.11 -3.45 16.24
CA GLY A 150 16.27 -2.55 17.02
C GLY A 150 15.00 -2.07 16.36
N ILE A 151 14.53 -2.72 15.27
CA ILE A 151 13.19 -2.48 14.70
C ILE A 151 12.12 -3.24 15.50
N GLU A 152 12.42 -4.48 15.86
CA GLU A 152 11.45 -5.37 16.51
C GLU A 152 11.07 -4.80 17.89
N ASP A 153 9.76 -4.77 18.17
CA ASP A 153 9.18 -4.25 19.42
C ASP A 153 9.57 -2.79 19.77
N ASN A 154 10.01 -2.02 18.77
CA ASN A 154 10.37 -0.61 18.97
C ASN A 154 9.14 0.29 18.80
N PRO A 155 8.65 0.96 19.86
CA PRO A 155 7.41 1.75 19.83
C PRO A 155 7.52 3.03 19.00
N TYR A 156 8.72 3.40 18.57
CA TYR A 156 8.98 4.58 17.74
C TYR A 156 9.12 4.24 16.26
N VAL A 157 9.07 2.95 15.88
CA VAL A 157 9.21 2.49 14.50
C VAL A 157 7.84 2.21 13.89
N TYR A 158 7.56 2.84 12.77
CA TYR A 158 6.26 2.81 12.10
C TYR A 158 6.40 2.36 10.65
N THR A 159 5.36 1.75 10.14
CA THR A 159 5.11 1.57 8.70
C THR A 159 4.25 2.70 8.17
N SER A 160 4.06 2.77 6.85
CA SER A 160 3.12 3.73 6.23
C SER A 160 1.67 3.57 6.72
N THR A 161 1.31 2.42 7.27
CA THR A 161 0.01 2.17 7.89
C THR A 161 -0.05 2.73 9.31
N SER A 162 0.84 2.27 10.18
CA SER A 162 0.78 2.60 11.61
C SER A 162 1.11 4.06 11.91
N ILE A 163 1.92 4.73 11.08
CA ILE A 163 2.23 6.15 11.29
C ILE A 163 1.01 7.07 11.10
N MET A 164 0.02 6.64 10.31
CA MET A 164 -1.23 7.39 10.14
C MET A 164 -2.21 7.22 11.31
N GLU A 165 -1.86 6.41 12.29
CA GLU A 165 -2.62 6.18 13.52
C GLU A 165 -1.99 6.92 14.72
N LEU A 166 -0.92 7.69 14.50
CA LEU A 166 -0.29 8.48 15.53
C LEU A 166 -1.26 9.47 16.18
N GLU A 167 -1.35 9.43 17.49
CA GLU A 167 -2.16 10.38 18.28
C GLU A 167 -1.45 11.73 18.46
N LYS A 168 -0.12 11.73 18.38
CA LYS A 168 0.73 12.91 18.62
C LYS A 168 1.60 13.21 17.40
N LEU A 169 1.70 14.48 17.04
CA LEU A 169 2.64 14.94 16.02
C LEU A 169 4.07 14.77 16.53
N PRO A 170 4.97 14.02 15.87
CA PRO A 170 6.36 13.94 16.25
C PRO A 170 7.08 15.26 15.93
N ARG A 171 7.93 15.75 16.85
CA ARG A 171 8.78 16.92 16.59
C ARG A 171 9.85 16.62 15.55
N HIS A 172 10.39 15.41 15.56
CA HIS A 172 11.32 14.93 14.55
C HIS A 172 10.91 13.56 14.02
N LEU A 173 10.66 13.50 12.73
CA LEU A 173 10.41 12.27 11.96
C LEU A 173 11.65 11.94 11.13
N VAL A 174 12.18 10.73 11.31
CA VAL A 174 13.19 10.15 10.42
C VAL A 174 12.51 9.14 9.50
N ILE A 175 12.76 9.24 8.20
CA ILE A 175 12.19 8.36 7.17
C ILE A 175 13.31 7.52 6.55
N VAL A 176 13.17 6.20 6.60
CA VAL A 176 14.08 5.24 5.98
C VAL A 176 13.54 4.85 4.62
N GLY A 177 14.16 5.37 3.56
CA GLY A 177 13.79 5.19 2.16
C GLY A 177 13.23 6.45 1.51
N GLY A 178 13.85 6.88 0.41
CA GLY A 178 13.53 8.07 -0.39
C GLY A 178 12.61 7.80 -1.58
N GLY A 179 11.81 6.72 -1.55
CA GLY A 179 10.81 6.41 -2.56
C GLY A 179 9.52 7.25 -2.41
N TYR A 180 8.56 7.09 -3.32
CA TYR A 180 7.33 7.90 -3.39
C TYR A 180 6.57 7.98 -2.07
N ILE A 181 6.44 6.86 -1.35
CA ILE A 181 5.80 6.81 -0.02
C ILE A 181 6.57 7.70 0.95
N GLY A 182 7.89 7.54 1.05
CA GLY A 182 8.72 8.33 1.95
C GLY A 182 8.62 9.83 1.67
N LEU A 183 8.64 10.24 0.40
CA LEU A 183 8.55 11.64 0.00
C LEU A 183 7.16 12.25 0.29
N GLU A 184 6.10 11.48 0.10
CA GLU A 184 4.74 11.94 0.41
C GLU A 184 4.57 12.18 1.91
N PHE A 185 5.01 11.22 2.74
CA PHE A 185 4.99 11.37 4.19
C PHE A 185 5.92 12.49 4.66
N ALA A 186 7.10 12.65 4.07
CA ALA A 186 7.99 13.76 4.38
C ALA A 186 7.32 15.12 4.14
N SER A 187 6.72 15.32 2.98
CA SER A 187 6.00 16.56 2.65
C SER A 187 4.82 16.80 3.59
N MET A 188 4.08 15.75 3.94
CA MET A 188 2.92 15.81 4.82
C MET A 188 3.31 16.21 6.25
N PHE A 189 4.26 15.51 6.87
CA PHE A 189 4.69 15.80 8.24
C PHE A 189 5.42 17.14 8.37
N ALA A 190 6.23 17.52 7.37
CA ALA A 190 6.80 18.87 7.31
C ALA A 190 5.72 19.95 7.21
N GLY A 191 4.63 19.70 6.47
CA GLY A 191 3.47 20.60 6.38
C GLY A 191 2.73 20.75 7.72
N PHE A 192 2.71 19.73 8.56
CA PHE A 192 2.22 19.81 9.94
C PHE A 192 3.24 20.38 10.93
N GLY A 193 4.47 20.72 10.52
CA GLY A 193 5.46 21.37 11.36
C GLY A 193 6.49 20.45 12.03
N SER A 194 6.55 19.17 11.67
CA SER A 194 7.63 18.29 12.08
C SER A 194 8.94 18.64 11.37
N LYS A 195 10.07 18.56 12.08
CA LYS A 195 11.37 18.39 11.43
C LYS A 195 11.40 17.02 10.74
N VAL A 196 11.81 16.96 9.48
CA VAL A 196 11.84 15.71 8.73
C VAL A 196 13.22 15.47 8.14
N THR A 197 13.72 14.24 8.33
CA THR A 197 14.97 13.75 7.73
C THR A 197 14.72 12.47 6.95
N ILE A 198 15.13 12.43 5.67
CA ILE A 198 15.06 11.25 4.81
C ILE A 198 16.45 10.62 4.71
N LEU A 199 16.54 9.31 4.95
CA LEU A 199 17.74 8.51 4.77
C LEU A 199 17.52 7.58 3.57
N GLU A 200 18.28 7.81 2.50
CA GLU A 200 18.23 6.99 1.28
C GLU A 200 19.56 6.28 1.06
N ALA A 201 19.50 4.95 0.95
CA ALA A 201 20.69 4.14 0.74
C ALA A 201 21.31 4.31 -0.65
N GLY A 202 20.48 4.66 -1.63
CA GLY A 202 20.91 4.90 -3.01
C GLY A 202 21.69 6.18 -3.19
N GLU A 203 22.56 6.18 -4.19
CA GLU A 203 23.32 7.36 -4.60
C GLU A 203 22.46 8.40 -5.34
N VAL A 204 21.46 7.90 -6.08
CA VAL A 204 20.62 8.72 -6.96
C VAL A 204 19.24 8.90 -6.35
N PHE A 205 18.85 10.16 -6.16
CA PHE A 205 17.52 10.50 -5.68
C PHE A 205 16.46 10.17 -6.74
N ILE A 206 15.44 9.44 -6.39
CA ILE A 206 14.34 8.93 -7.25
C ILE A 206 14.87 8.43 -8.60
N PRO A 207 15.61 7.30 -8.64
CA PRO A 207 16.35 6.86 -9.83
C PRO A 207 15.48 6.49 -11.04
N ARG A 208 14.16 6.37 -10.84
CA ARG A 208 13.21 6.02 -11.91
C ARG A 208 12.65 7.23 -12.64
N GLU A 209 12.90 8.44 -12.13
CA GLU A 209 12.44 9.68 -12.72
C GLU A 209 13.52 10.32 -13.59
N ASP A 210 13.09 11.16 -14.52
CA ASP A 210 13.98 12.03 -15.28
C ASP A 210 14.73 12.97 -14.33
N ARG A 211 16.00 13.25 -14.62
CA ARG A 211 16.88 13.94 -13.66
C ARG A 211 16.42 15.34 -13.31
N ASP A 212 15.96 16.10 -14.28
CA ASP A 212 15.40 17.45 -14.10
C ASP A 212 14.16 17.44 -13.20
N ILE A 213 13.29 16.44 -13.35
CA ILE A 213 12.13 16.23 -12.49
C ILE A 213 12.58 15.86 -11.07
N ALA A 214 13.50 14.90 -10.94
CA ALA A 214 14.01 14.48 -9.63
C ALA A 214 14.68 15.64 -8.88
N ASP A 215 15.47 16.46 -9.57
CA ASP A 215 16.14 17.63 -9.00
C ASP A 215 15.13 18.72 -8.59
N SER A 216 14.09 18.95 -9.39
CA SER A 216 12.99 19.85 -9.05
C SER A 216 12.23 19.40 -7.80
N VAL A 217 11.92 18.12 -7.69
CA VAL A 217 11.27 17.53 -6.50
C VAL A 217 12.17 17.68 -5.27
N LYS A 218 13.46 17.33 -5.39
CA LYS A 218 14.44 17.48 -4.30
C LYS A 218 14.51 18.91 -3.80
N SER A 219 14.72 19.88 -4.72
CA SER A 219 14.76 21.31 -4.38
C SER A 219 13.47 21.79 -3.67
N THR A 220 12.32 21.29 -4.10
CA THR A 220 11.03 21.64 -3.49
C THR A 220 10.92 21.11 -2.05
N LEU A 221 11.41 19.91 -1.80
CA LEU A 221 11.40 19.30 -0.46
C LEU A 221 12.41 20.00 0.47
N GLU A 222 13.61 20.30 -0.03
CA GLU A 222 14.63 21.03 0.71
C GLU A 222 14.15 22.46 1.10
N LYS A 223 13.44 23.16 0.19
CA LYS A 223 12.81 24.46 0.48
C LYS A 223 11.73 24.37 1.58
N LYS A 224 11.14 23.20 1.79
CA LYS A 224 10.22 22.94 2.92
C LYS A 224 10.96 22.60 4.21
N GLY A 225 12.30 22.66 4.25
CA GLY A 225 13.10 22.32 5.42
C GLY A 225 13.34 20.82 5.61
N ILE A 226 13.04 19.98 4.63
CA ILE A 226 13.30 18.54 4.68
C ILE A 226 14.77 18.28 4.38
N THR A 227 15.45 17.53 5.26
CA THR A 227 16.84 17.12 5.06
C THR A 227 16.88 15.76 4.36
N ILE A 228 17.67 15.63 3.30
CA ILE A 228 17.81 14.40 2.52
C ILE A 228 19.27 13.95 2.54
N HIS A 229 19.53 12.76 3.08
CA HIS A 229 20.84 12.11 3.06
C HIS A 229 20.81 10.93 2.09
N LEU A 230 21.55 11.06 0.99
CA LEU A 230 21.81 9.98 0.03
C LEU A 230 23.02 9.15 0.47
N ASN A 231 23.20 7.97 -0.12
CA ASN A 231 24.27 7.03 0.24
C ASN A 231 24.29 6.69 1.74
N THR A 232 23.14 6.73 2.41
CA THR A 232 23.07 6.63 3.87
C THR A 232 22.28 5.41 4.28
N VAL A 233 22.98 4.43 4.85
CA VAL A 233 22.42 3.13 5.25
C VAL A 233 22.21 3.12 6.77
N VAL A 234 20.97 2.85 7.19
CA VAL A 234 20.63 2.65 8.61
C VAL A 234 21.21 1.31 9.08
N GLN A 235 21.96 1.34 10.17
CA GLN A 235 22.60 0.17 10.78
C GLN A 235 21.82 -0.34 11.99
N THR A 236 21.36 0.58 12.83
CA THR A 236 20.69 0.26 14.10
C THR A 236 19.70 1.36 14.45
N ILE A 237 18.62 0.99 15.13
CA ILE A 237 17.66 1.92 15.73
C ILE A 237 17.62 1.60 17.22
N GLU A 238 18.39 2.36 18.02
CA GLU A 238 18.34 2.29 19.48
C GLU A 238 17.08 3.01 19.99
N GLN A 239 16.65 2.70 21.20
CA GLN A 239 15.53 3.38 21.84
C GLN A 239 15.82 3.64 23.33
N ASP A 240 15.26 4.71 23.84
CA ASP A 240 15.12 4.98 25.26
C ASP A 240 13.63 5.22 25.63
N ALA A 241 13.34 5.75 26.80
CA ALA A 241 11.97 5.99 27.26
C ALA A 241 11.24 7.12 26.50
N GLU A 242 11.96 7.98 25.76
CA GLU A 242 11.42 9.20 25.17
C GLU A 242 11.47 9.20 23.64
N ARG A 243 12.45 8.46 23.04
CA ARG A 243 12.72 8.55 21.60
C ARG A 243 13.51 7.34 21.06
N ALA A 244 13.57 7.26 19.73
CA ALA A 244 14.55 6.43 19.05
C ALA A 244 15.81 7.23 18.69
N THR A 245 16.96 6.56 18.63
CA THR A 245 18.19 7.06 18.03
C THR A 245 18.55 6.21 16.83
N VAL A 246 18.43 6.79 15.63
CA VAL A 246 18.80 6.15 14.38
C VAL A 246 20.29 6.31 14.12
N ILE A 247 21.01 5.21 14.05
CA ILE A 247 22.44 5.15 13.73
C ILE A 247 22.58 4.73 12.27
N CYS A 248 23.15 5.58 11.46
CA CYS A 248 23.36 5.33 10.05
C CYS A 248 24.80 5.67 9.63
N ARG A 249 25.21 5.09 8.50
CA ARG A 249 26.55 5.28 7.95
C ARG A 249 26.43 5.73 6.48
N ASN A 250 27.20 6.76 6.13
CA ASN A 250 27.37 7.12 4.75
C ASN A 250 28.28 6.09 4.04
N ALA A 251 27.79 5.50 2.95
CA ALA A 251 28.48 4.44 2.23
C ALA A 251 29.75 4.91 1.50
N ILE A 252 29.85 6.22 1.18
CA ILE A 252 31.00 6.81 0.46
C ILE A 252 32.03 7.35 1.43
N SER A 253 31.66 8.27 2.34
CA SER A 253 32.59 8.88 3.29
C SER A 253 32.94 7.98 4.47
N GLY A 254 32.08 7.01 4.78
CA GLY A 254 32.22 6.15 5.96
C GLY A 254 31.78 6.80 7.25
N ASP A 255 31.34 8.06 7.22
CA ASP A 255 30.92 8.81 8.41
C ASP A 255 29.67 8.19 9.06
N THR A 256 29.64 8.18 10.37
CA THR A 256 28.49 7.76 11.15
C THR A 256 27.69 8.99 11.57
N LEU A 257 26.37 8.93 11.32
CA LEU A 257 25.40 9.93 11.72
C LEU A 257 24.47 9.32 12.79
N ARG A 258 24.18 10.05 13.85
CA ARG A 258 23.21 9.70 14.90
C ARG A 258 22.08 10.73 14.87
N LEU A 259 20.84 10.27 14.79
CA LEU A 259 19.66 11.10 14.69
C LEU A 259 18.64 10.67 15.76
N ASP A 260 18.33 11.57 16.67
CA ASP A 260 17.22 11.39 17.61
C ASP A 260 15.90 11.65 16.90
N ALA A 261 14.91 10.79 17.11
CA ALA A 261 13.60 10.85 16.45
C ALA A 261 12.48 10.40 17.39
N GLU A 262 11.38 11.11 17.39
CA GLU A 262 10.16 10.71 18.11
C GLU A 262 9.32 9.71 17.25
N ALA A 263 9.61 9.63 15.94
CA ALA A 263 9.07 8.61 15.05
C ALA A 263 10.07 8.27 13.95
N VAL A 264 10.13 6.99 13.58
CA VAL A 264 10.92 6.47 12.46
C VAL A 264 9.98 5.75 11.50
N LEU A 265 9.85 6.24 10.27
CA LEU A 265 9.03 5.62 9.23
C LEU A 265 9.85 4.69 8.36
N LEU A 266 9.45 3.44 8.26
CA LEU A 266 9.99 2.49 7.29
C LEU A 266 9.25 2.65 5.95
N ALA A 267 9.89 3.30 4.98
CA ALA A 267 9.42 3.45 3.60
C ALA A 267 10.30 2.65 2.61
N THR A 268 10.71 1.46 3.04
CA THR A 268 11.73 0.58 2.44
C THR A 268 11.21 -0.30 1.30
N GLY A 269 10.01 -0.01 0.81
CA GLY A 269 9.37 -0.75 -0.29
C GLY A 269 8.25 -1.68 0.18
N ARG A 270 7.69 -2.41 -0.79
CA ARG A 270 6.57 -3.33 -0.58
C ARG A 270 6.84 -4.66 -1.27
N LYS A 271 6.34 -5.75 -0.69
CA LYS A 271 6.38 -7.10 -1.26
C LYS A 271 4.96 -7.65 -1.46
N PRO A 272 4.75 -8.54 -2.46
CA PRO A 272 3.49 -9.22 -2.65
C PRO A 272 3.01 -9.95 -1.38
N ASN A 273 1.72 -9.89 -1.11
CA ASN A 273 1.13 -10.49 0.09
C ASN A 273 0.65 -11.91 -0.23
N THR A 274 1.60 -12.85 -0.29
CA THR A 274 1.39 -14.25 -0.72
C THR A 274 1.72 -15.29 0.34
N GLU A 275 2.39 -14.90 1.42
CA GLU A 275 2.99 -15.83 2.40
C GLU A 275 1.96 -16.75 3.07
N SER A 276 0.76 -16.23 3.42
CA SER A 276 -0.29 -17.01 4.09
C SER A 276 -1.18 -17.81 3.14
N LEU A 277 -1.06 -17.62 1.83
CA LEU A 277 -1.97 -18.21 0.85
C LEU A 277 -1.77 -19.71 0.60
N ASN A 278 -0.65 -20.30 1.03
CA ASN A 278 -0.29 -21.69 0.73
C ASN A 278 -0.38 -22.02 -0.79
N LEU A 279 0.23 -21.16 -1.62
CA LEU A 279 0.19 -21.26 -3.08
C LEU A 279 0.67 -22.60 -3.63
N GLN A 280 1.56 -23.27 -2.90
CA GLN A 280 2.09 -24.59 -3.28
C GLN A 280 1.01 -25.67 -3.32
N ALA A 281 0.01 -25.61 -2.45
CA ALA A 281 -1.11 -26.57 -2.45
C ALA A 281 -1.95 -26.51 -3.74
N ALA A 282 -1.95 -25.36 -4.42
CA ALA A 282 -2.58 -25.18 -5.73
C ALA A 282 -1.59 -25.31 -6.89
N GLY A 283 -0.29 -25.48 -6.64
CA GLY A 283 0.75 -25.52 -7.69
C GLY A 283 1.03 -24.18 -8.36
N ILE A 284 0.68 -23.05 -7.73
CA ILE A 284 0.86 -21.70 -8.27
C ILE A 284 2.34 -21.31 -8.18
N ARG A 285 2.90 -20.83 -9.30
CA ARG A 285 4.29 -20.36 -9.38
C ARG A 285 4.42 -18.90 -8.94
N THR A 286 5.55 -18.59 -8.33
CA THR A 286 5.93 -17.24 -7.92
C THR A 286 7.33 -16.89 -8.41
N THR A 287 7.57 -15.60 -8.62
CA THR A 287 8.91 -15.06 -8.88
C THR A 287 9.79 -15.16 -7.63
N ASN A 288 11.09 -14.93 -7.77
CA ASN A 288 12.05 -14.88 -6.65
C ASN A 288 11.72 -13.78 -5.61
N ARG A 289 10.86 -12.80 -5.96
CA ARG A 289 10.38 -11.75 -5.07
C ARG A 289 9.01 -12.07 -4.45
N GLY A 290 8.50 -13.27 -4.63
CA GLY A 290 7.23 -13.73 -4.08
C GLY A 290 5.97 -13.25 -4.84
N ALA A 291 6.11 -12.57 -5.98
CA ALA A 291 4.99 -12.19 -6.82
C ALA A 291 4.42 -13.39 -7.57
N ILE A 292 3.11 -13.49 -7.71
CA ILE A 292 2.47 -14.54 -8.50
C ILE A 292 2.79 -14.30 -9.98
N GLU A 293 3.33 -15.35 -10.65
CA GLU A 293 3.58 -15.31 -12.09
C GLU A 293 2.26 -15.36 -12.87
N VAL A 294 2.10 -14.43 -13.81
CA VAL A 294 0.91 -14.36 -14.67
C VAL A 294 1.30 -14.16 -16.13
N ASP A 295 0.39 -14.58 -17.03
CA ASP A 295 0.47 -14.26 -18.45
C ASP A 295 -0.11 -12.85 -18.73
N SER A 296 -0.14 -12.44 -20.00
CA SER A 296 -0.67 -11.13 -20.41
C SER A 296 -2.18 -10.96 -20.17
N LYS A 297 -2.89 -12.04 -19.84
CA LYS A 297 -4.32 -12.04 -19.45
C LYS A 297 -4.52 -12.18 -17.93
N LEU A 298 -3.45 -12.05 -17.14
CA LEU A 298 -3.45 -12.18 -15.68
C LEU A 298 -3.75 -13.61 -15.18
N ARG A 299 -3.71 -14.63 -16.05
CA ARG A 299 -3.85 -16.03 -15.65
C ARG A 299 -2.54 -16.49 -15.00
N THR A 300 -2.65 -17.26 -13.95
CA THR A 300 -1.50 -17.99 -13.40
C THR A 300 -1.20 -19.22 -14.28
N ASN A 301 -0.21 -19.99 -13.88
CA ASN A 301 0.05 -21.30 -14.52
C ASN A 301 -1.07 -22.33 -14.25
N ILE A 302 -2.06 -22.01 -13.41
CA ILE A 302 -3.25 -22.84 -13.13
C ILE A 302 -4.46 -22.23 -13.85
N PRO A 303 -5.10 -22.94 -14.79
CA PRO A 303 -6.04 -22.38 -15.76
C PRO A 303 -7.26 -21.65 -15.19
N ASN A 304 -7.68 -21.98 -13.96
CA ASN A 304 -8.84 -21.40 -13.29
C ASN A 304 -8.45 -20.35 -12.23
N ILE A 305 -7.18 -19.92 -12.18
CA ILE A 305 -6.70 -18.99 -11.15
C ILE A 305 -6.04 -17.79 -11.81
N TRP A 306 -6.47 -16.58 -11.41
CA TRP A 306 -5.95 -15.28 -11.84
C TRP A 306 -5.35 -14.53 -10.66
N ALA A 307 -4.41 -13.59 -10.92
CA ALA A 307 -3.91 -12.66 -9.93
C ALA A 307 -4.12 -11.21 -10.39
N ILE A 308 -4.61 -10.36 -9.47
CA ILE A 308 -5.07 -8.99 -9.73
C ILE A 308 -4.33 -8.00 -8.82
N GLY A 309 -3.78 -6.94 -9.40
CA GLY A 309 -3.11 -5.86 -8.67
C GLY A 309 -1.75 -6.25 -8.12
N ASP A 310 -1.34 -5.59 -7.04
CA ASP A 310 0.04 -5.63 -6.53
C ASP A 310 0.61 -7.04 -6.25
N VAL A 311 -0.26 -8.04 -6.11
CA VAL A 311 0.14 -9.42 -5.79
C VAL A 311 0.91 -10.11 -6.93
N HIS A 312 0.71 -9.70 -8.19
CA HIS A 312 1.49 -10.20 -9.33
C HIS A 312 2.74 -9.36 -9.63
N GLY A 313 3.02 -8.34 -8.80
CA GLY A 313 4.22 -7.51 -8.95
C GLY A 313 4.03 -6.31 -9.89
N GLY A 314 5.14 -5.77 -10.39
CA GLY A 314 5.12 -4.58 -11.25
C GLY A 314 4.87 -3.27 -10.47
N LEU A 315 4.26 -2.29 -11.13
CA LEU A 315 3.89 -1.01 -10.54
C LEU A 315 2.65 -1.17 -9.65
N GLN A 316 2.73 -0.68 -8.41
CA GLN A 316 1.72 -0.89 -7.37
C GLN A 316 0.78 0.32 -7.25
N PHE A 317 -0.13 0.47 -8.20
CA PHE A 317 -1.11 1.55 -8.22
C PHE A 317 -2.55 1.04 -8.31
N THR A 318 -3.46 1.70 -7.62
CA THR A 318 -4.87 1.30 -7.56
C THR A 318 -5.55 1.27 -8.94
N TYR A 319 -5.19 2.17 -9.84
CA TYR A 319 -5.76 2.20 -11.19
C TYR A 319 -5.26 1.02 -12.05
N LEU A 320 -4.04 0.50 -11.81
CA LEU A 320 -3.57 -0.72 -12.46
C LEU A 320 -4.39 -1.94 -11.99
N SER A 321 -4.66 -2.04 -10.70
CA SER A 321 -5.56 -3.07 -10.19
C SER A 321 -6.98 -2.97 -10.78
N LEU A 322 -7.46 -1.76 -11.07
CA LEU A 322 -8.73 -1.56 -11.79
C LEU A 322 -8.63 -1.94 -13.27
N ASP A 323 -7.48 -1.71 -13.89
CA ASP A 323 -7.23 -2.10 -15.26
C ASP A 323 -7.09 -3.62 -15.40
N ASP A 324 -6.47 -4.29 -14.42
CA ASP A 324 -6.44 -5.76 -14.33
C ASP A 324 -7.87 -6.34 -14.34
N TYR A 325 -8.78 -5.75 -13.54
CA TYR A 325 -10.19 -6.12 -13.60
C TYR A 325 -10.75 -6.00 -15.02
N ARG A 326 -10.42 -4.92 -15.75
CA ARG A 326 -10.93 -4.72 -17.11
C ARG A 326 -10.40 -5.76 -18.10
N ILE A 327 -9.13 -6.19 -17.95
CA ILE A 327 -8.54 -7.26 -18.74
C ILE A 327 -9.30 -8.56 -18.48
N ILE A 328 -9.51 -8.93 -17.23
CA ILE A 328 -10.22 -10.17 -16.85
C ILE A 328 -11.68 -10.12 -17.29
N ARG A 329 -12.35 -8.97 -17.12
CA ARG A 329 -13.73 -8.79 -17.57
C ARG A 329 -13.86 -9.01 -19.08
N GLU A 330 -12.94 -8.45 -19.86
CA GLU A 330 -12.91 -8.61 -21.32
C GLU A 330 -12.65 -10.06 -21.73
N GLU A 331 -11.85 -10.79 -20.96
CA GLU A 331 -11.60 -12.22 -21.17
C GLU A 331 -12.84 -13.07 -20.87
N LEU A 332 -13.55 -12.77 -19.78
CA LEU A 332 -14.69 -13.58 -19.33
C LEU A 332 -15.98 -13.33 -20.12
N PHE A 333 -16.21 -12.09 -20.55
CA PHE A 333 -17.49 -11.64 -21.10
C PHE A 333 -17.39 -10.87 -22.43
N GLY A 334 -16.19 -10.56 -22.87
CA GLY A 334 -15.95 -9.81 -24.11
C GLY A 334 -15.26 -10.65 -25.19
N ASN A 335 -14.43 -9.97 -25.99
CA ASN A 335 -13.71 -10.57 -27.11
C ASN A 335 -12.24 -10.90 -26.78
N GLY A 336 -11.80 -10.65 -25.54
CA GLY A 336 -10.46 -10.94 -25.07
C GLY A 336 -9.36 -10.06 -25.67
N PHE A 337 -9.67 -8.88 -26.19
CA PHE A 337 -8.66 -8.02 -26.83
C PHE A 337 -7.70 -7.35 -25.82
N ARG A 338 -8.14 -7.03 -24.60
CA ARG A 338 -7.28 -6.36 -23.60
C ARG A 338 -6.22 -7.30 -23.05
N SER A 339 -5.03 -6.75 -22.85
CA SER A 339 -3.89 -7.47 -22.25
C SER A 339 -2.99 -6.53 -21.43
N LEU A 340 -2.07 -7.10 -20.65
CA LEU A 340 -1.01 -6.32 -19.98
C LEU A 340 -0.08 -5.63 -20.98
N ASP A 341 0.08 -6.20 -22.17
CA ASP A 341 0.96 -5.67 -23.22
C ASP A 341 0.42 -4.38 -23.84
N ASP A 342 -0.89 -4.12 -23.71
CA ASP A 342 -1.56 -2.92 -24.23
C ASP A 342 -1.49 -1.74 -23.24
N ARG A 343 -0.79 -1.89 -22.11
CA ARG A 343 -0.69 -0.83 -21.11
C ARG A 343 0.28 0.25 -21.53
N GLU A 344 -0.25 1.45 -21.70
CA GLU A 344 0.57 2.64 -21.87
C GLU A 344 1.23 3.07 -20.54
N ALA A 345 2.32 3.84 -20.65
CA ALA A 345 2.99 4.42 -19.51
C ALA A 345 2.03 5.32 -18.71
N VAL A 346 2.13 5.25 -17.39
CA VAL A 346 1.18 5.90 -16.49
C VAL A 346 1.84 7.04 -15.75
N ALA A 347 1.18 8.20 -15.78
CA ALA A 347 1.54 9.37 -14.98
C ALA A 347 1.10 9.19 -13.52
N TYR A 348 1.91 9.65 -12.57
CA TYR A 348 1.59 9.69 -11.16
C TYR A 348 2.02 11.01 -10.52
N SER A 349 1.46 11.33 -9.35
CA SER A 349 1.80 12.53 -8.61
C SER A 349 2.27 12.20 -7.19
N VAL A 350 3.27 12.91 -6.71
CA VAL A 350 3.82 12.78 -5.36
C VAL A 350 3.46 14.04 -4.56
N GLY A 351 2.52 13.89 -3.62
CA GLY A 351 2.12 14.97 -2.73
C GLY A 351 1.64 16.23 -3.48
N PRO A 352 2.03 17.44 -3.05
CA PRO A 352 1.71 18.68 -3.75
C PRO A 352 2.57 18.92 -5.00
N CYS A 353 3.57 18.10 -5.26
CA CYS A 353 4.34 18.12 -6.49
C CYS A 353 3.64 17.19 -7.50
N ARG A 354 3.00 17.79 -8.49
CA ARG A 354 2.44 17.07 -9.62
C ARG A 354 3.58 16.81 -10.61
N VAL A 355 3.96 15.55 -10.76
CA VAL A 355 4.85 15.13 -11.84
C VAL A 355 3.93 14.54 -12.92
N GLU A 356 3.65 15.31 -13.94
CA GLU A 356 2.98 14.82 -15.15
C GLU A 356 4.09 14.38 -16.12
N ARG A 357 4.15 13.08 -16.42
CA ARG A 357 4.85 12.63 -17.62
C ARG A 357 3.89 12.85 -18.79
N ASP A 358 4.27 13.70 -19.71
CA ASP A 358 3.67 13.70 -21.04
C ASP A 358 3.93 12.32 -21.66
N ALA A 359 2.87 11.57 -21.89
CA ALA A 359 2.89 10.44 -22.79
C ALA A 359 2.99 11.01 -24.21
N SER A 360 4.19 11.39 -24.61
CA SER A 360 4.44 11.69 -26.01
C SER A 360 4.88 10.41 -26.72
N PRO A 361 4.38 10.15 -27.95
CA PRO A 361 4.49 8.90 -28.68
C PRO A 361 5.91 8.49 -28.99
#